data_0dca5cb2a341a833b3996d3ef892198d
#
_entry.id   0dca5cb2a341a833b3996d3ef892198d
#
_cell.length_a   1.000
_cell.length_b   1.000
_cell.length_c   1.000
_cell.angle_alpha   90.00
_cell.angle_beta   90.00
_cell.angle_gamma   90.00
#
_symmetry.space_group_name_H-M   'P 1'
#
loop_
_entity.id
_entity.type
_entity.pdbx_description
1 polymer ?
#
loop_
_entity_poly.entity_id
_entity_poly.type
_entity_poly.pdbx_seq_one_letter_code
_entity_poly.pdbx_strand_id
1 'polypeptide(L)'
;MAASKVAVSVRRITLWERLDLIPGLLSVVLAGLLSLLSYRRSPKQAHSLLLHVAYAVLRKSTARLSPLQLQRIMPPTSKIYERYSKRMKRPVQTVELPHGVLGHWVGDRTSKNVLIWYHGGGFALPANMGYFQFFTKLINHMDKKGKPLAVFFPTYTLTPHAVYPTQIRQAVECVRYILETTGREPGNVFLGGDSAGGNLAGAVLSHIAHPHSEIDKLSVSQNLGGAVLMSPWTHMAAERPEGHVVDSQGDIVTEFVDTPWRAAYMGGNSKRDYYTDLSLAPADWYSSFTVNSVLILGGGNEILLPVIQDFAEKFQGAFPNVSLFIGKRECHLAPIYNLYLGDRTETQTGHRLKTWLEELL
;
A
#
# COMPACT_ATOMS: atom_id res chain seq x y z
N MET A 1 -27.85 9.65 -14.53
CA MET A 1 -26.96 10.82 -14.61
C MET A 1 -25.63 10.36 -15.16
N ALA A 2 -25.12 10.99 -16.23
CA ALA A 2 -23.85 10.58 -16.84
C ALA A 2 -22.71 10.89 -15.86
N ALA A 3 -21.97 9.84 -15.44
CA ALA A 3 -20.78 9.99 -14.62
C ALA A 3 -19.80 10.95 -15.32
N SER A 4 -19.52 12.08 -14.71
CA SER A 4 -18.51 13.04 -15.16
C SER A 4 -17.19 12.29 -15.27
N LYS A 5 -16.70 12.09 -16.49
CA LYS A 5 -15.34 11.59 -16.72
C LYS A 5 -14.37 12.64 -16.20
N VAL A 6 -13.83 12.42 -15.00
CA VAL A 6 -12.68 13.21 -14.53
C VAL A 6 -11.57 13.00 -15.55
N ALA A 7 -11.21 14.09 -16.24
CA ALA A 7 -10.17 14.06 -17.25
C ALA A 7 -8.83 13.77 -16.56
N VAL A 8 -8.38 12.53 -16.59
CA VAL A 8 -7.03 12.14 -16.15
C VAL A 8 -6.04 12.82 -17.09
N SER A 9 -5.35 13.84 -16.61
CA SER A 9 -4.31 14.50 -17.39
C SER A 9 -3.06 13.63 -17.42
N VAL A 10 -2.82 12.93 -18.52
CA VAL A 10 -1.60 12.14 -18.69
C VAL A 10 -0.40 13.10 -18.77
N ARG A 11 0.27 13.31 -17.64
CA ARG A 11 1.54 14.05 -17.62
C ARG A 11 2.63 13.21 -18.28
N ARG A 12 3.40 13.85 -19.16
CA ARG A 12 4.48 13.19 -19.89
C ARG A 12 5.82 13.62 -19.31
N ILE A 13 6.76 12.68 -19.27
CA ILE A 13 8.15 12.93 -18.92
C ILE A 13 8.77 13.92 -19.92
N THR A 14 9.41 14.95 -19.43
CA THR A 14 10.09 15.98 -20.23
C THR A 14 11.37 15.44 -20.87
N LEU A 15 11.91 16.16 -21.87
CA LEU A 15 13.20 15.79 -22.48
C LEU A 15 14.33 15.78 -21.44
N TRP A 16 14.36 16.79 -20.56
CA TRP A 16 15.37 16.90 -19.50
C TRP A 16 15.27 15.73 -18.51
N GLU A 17 14.10 15.34 -18.08
CA GLU A 17 13.92 14.16 -17.23
C GLU A 17 14.35 12.86 -17.92
N ARG A 18 14.19 12.75 -19.25
CA ARG A 18 14.68 11.60 -20.03
C ARG A 18 16.20 11.56 -20.06
N LEU A 19 16.86 12.68 -20.29
CA LEU A 19 18.32 12.78 -20.28
C LEU A 19 18.89 12.52 -18.88
N ASP A 20 18.21 13.01 -17.84
CA ASP A 20 18.59 12.81 -16.44
C ASP A 20 18.43 11.34 -15.96
N LEU A 21 17.66 10.50 -16.69
CA LEU A 21 17.60 9.08 -16.38
C LEU A 21 18.97 8.40 -16.40
N ILE A 22 19.86 8.80 -17.33
CA ILE A 22 21.18 8.17 -17.46
C ILE A 22 22.02 8.39 -16.21
N PRO A 23 22.35 9.64 -15.78
CA PRO A 23 23.10 9.87 -14.56
C PRO A 23 22.32 9.39 -13.31
N GLY A 24 20.99 9.45 -13.31
CA GLY A 24 20.15 8.90 -12.26
C GLY A 24 20.38 7.40 -12.06
N LEU A 25 20.27 6.60 -13.12
CA LEU A 25 20.49 5.15 -13.07
C LEU A 25 21.94 4.80 -12.73
N LEU A 26 22.93 5.54 -13.26
CA LEU A 26 24.34 5.34 -12.88
C LEU A 26 24.54 5.56 -11.37
N SER A 27 23.91 6.58 -10.79
CA SER A 27 23.98 6.83 -9.34
C SER A 27 23.33 5.71 -8.52
N VAL A 28 22.27 5.08 -9.03
CA VAL A 28 21.61 3.92 -8.40
C VAL A 28 22.52 2.69 -8.43
N VAL A 29 23.15 2.41 -9.58
CA VAL A 29 24.13 1.33 -9.70
C VAL A 29 25.30 1.53 -8.74
N LEU A 30 25.86 2.76 -8.70
CA LEU A 30 26.95 3.10 -7.79
C LEU A 30 26.56 2.89 -6.32
N ALA A 31 25.35 3.29 -5.91
CA ALA A 31 24.87 3.05 -4.56
C ALA A 31 24.78 1.56 -4.23
N GLY A 32 24.33 0.73 -5.17
CA GLY A 32 24.35 -0.72 -5.03
C GLY A 32 25.76 -1.28 -4.84
N LEU A 33 26.73 -0.85 -5.65
CA LEU A 33 28.13 -1.28 -5.54
C LEU A 33 28.78 -0.85 -4.22
N LEU A 34 28.57 0.39 -3.79
CA LEU A 34 29.10 0.90 -2.53
C LEU A 34 28.49 0.19 -1.32
N SER A 35 27.23 -0.23 -1.42
CA SER A 35 26.56 -0.97 -0.34
C SER A 35 27.21 -2.33 -0.05
N LEU A 36 27.87 -2.96 -1.01
CA LEU A 36 28.66 -4.17 -0.79
C LEU A 36 29.72 -3.99 0.29
N LEU A 37 30.32 -2.81 0.35
CA LEU A 37 31.40 -2.46 1.30
C LEU A 37 30.85 -2.10 2.69
N SER A 38 29.58 -1.74 2.81
CA SER A 38 28.95 -1.27 4.06
C SER A 38 28.23 -2.38 4.84
N TYR A 39 28.07 -3.58 4.28
CA TYR A 39 27.36 -4.67 4.95
C TYR A 39 28.13 -5.21 6.17
N ARG A 40 27.51 -5.19 7.36
CA ARG A 40 28.14 -5.54 8.65
C ARG A 40 27.39 -6.62 9.45
N ARG A 41 26.32 -7.22 8.89
CA ARG A 41 25.44 -8.15 9.61
C ARG A 41 24.85 -7.56 10.91
N SER A 42 24.62 -6.25 10.93
CA SER A 42 24.02 -5.54 12.06
C SER A 42 22.51 -5.80 12.16
N PRO A 43 21.90 -5.78 13.36
CA PRO A 43 20.45 -5.78 13.53
C PRO A 43 19.72 -4.64 12.82
N LYS A 44 20.41 -3.52 12.58
CA LYS A 44 19.92 -2.34 11.87
C LYS A 44 20.06 -2.43 10.34
N GLN A 45 20.52 -3.54 9.82
CA GLN A 45 20.66 -3.81 8.39
C GLN A 45 19.77 -4.98 7.97
N ALA A 46 19.58 -5.15 6.67
CA ALA A 46 18.93 -6.33 6.13
C ALA A 46 19.65 -7.62 6.58
N HIS A 47 18.90 -8.70 6.75
CA HIS A 47 19.45 -9.94 7.27
C HIS A 47 20.39 -10.68 6.30
N SER A 48 20.41 -10.29 5.02
CA SER A 48 21.31 -10.86 4.01
C SER A 48 21.96 -9.76 3.17
N LEU A 49 23.16 -10.08 2.61
CA LEU A 49 23.86 -9.17 1.70
C LEU A 49 23.00 -8.85 0.47
N LEU A 50 22.29 -9.82 -0.09
CA LEU A 50 21.40 -9.60 -1.24
C LEU A 50 20.35 -8.53 -0.94
N LEU A 51 19.65 -8.65 0.18
CA LEU A 51 18.64 -7.66 0.57
C LEU A 51 19.27 -6.32 0.94
N HIS A 52 20.45 -6.31 1.58
CA HIS A 52 21.14 -5.06 1.90
C HIS A 52 21.46 -4.25 0.65
N VAL A 53 22.01 -4.89 -0.38
CA VAL A 53 22.29 -4.25 -1.67
C VAL A 53 21.01 -3.82 -2.37
N ALA A 54 20.00 -4.70 -2.40
CA ALA A 54 18.73 -4.41 -3.03
C ALA A 54 17.99 -3.23 -2.36
N TYR A 55 18.02 -3.17 -1.03
CA TYR A 55 17.45 -2.04 -0.28
C TYR A 55 18.19 -0.73 -0.59
N ALA A 56 19.52 -0.75 -0.68
CA ALA A 56 20.29 0.42 -1.08
C ALA A 56 19.92 0.92 -2.49
N VAL A 57 19.71 0.00 -3.43
CA VAL A 57 19.23 0.30 -4.79
C VAL A 57 17.82 0.92 -4.76
N LEU A 58 16.90 0.35 -3.99
CA LEU A 58 15.53 0.88 -3.88
C LEU A 58 15.51 2.28 -3.25
N ARG A 59 16.20 2.47 -2.12
CA ARG A 59 16.34 3.79 -1.48
C ARG A 59 16.87 4.83 -2.44
N LYS A 60 17.98 4.51 -3.13
CA LYS A 60 18.58 5.46 -4.08
C LYS A 60 17.67 5.74 -5.27
N SER A 61 16.96 4.72 -5.78
CA SER A 61 16.03 4.90 -6.90
C SER A 61 14.89 5.86 -6.53
N THR A 62 14.25 5.65 -5.39
CA THR A 62 13.11 6.47 -4.94
C THR A 62 13.52 7.87 -4.50
N ALA A 63 14.72 8.04 -3.94
CA ALA A 63 15.25 9.35 -3.55
C ALA A 63 15.77 10.17 -4.74
N ARG A 64 16.25 9.52 -5.84
CA ARG A 64 16.94 10.19 -6.95
C ARG A 64 16.04 10.43 -8.17
N LEU A 65 15.13 9.51 -8.44
CA LEU A 65 14.31 9.56 -9.64
C LEU A 65 12.92 10.13 -9.34
N SER A 66 12.40 10.96 -10.24
CA SER A 66 11.05 11.49 -10.12
C SER A 66 9.99 10.38 -10.31
N PRO A 67 8.75 10.58 -9.80
CA PRO A 67 7.64 9.67 -10.07
C PRO A 67 7.47 9.32 -11.55
N LEU A 68 7.56 10.30 -12.45
CA LEU A 68 7.44 10.07 -13.90
C LEU A 68 8.62 9.29 -14.48
N GLN A 69 9.84 9.51 -13.98
CA GLN A 69 11.01 8.72 -14.37
C GLN A 69 10.85 7.25 -13.94
N LEU A 70 10.41 7.01 -12.69
CA LEU A 70 10.15 5.65 -12.18
C LEU A 70 9.04 4.96 -12.96
N GLN A 71 7.91 5.63 -13.21
CA GLN A 71 6.82 5.08 -14.02
C GLN A 71 7.22 4.79 -15.48
N ARG A 72 8.23 5.51 -16.00
CA ARG A 72 8.74 5.27 -17.37
C ARG A 72 9.53 3.97 -17.48
N ILE A 73 10.23 3.58 -16.42
CA ILE A 73 11.08 2.37 -16.38
C ILE A 73 10.35 1.16 -15.77
N MET A 74 9.35 1.39 -14.94
CA MET A 74 8.56 0.32 -14.32
C MET A 74 7.34 -0.03 -15.19
N PRO A 75 7.03 -1.32 -15.38
CA PRO A 75 5.81 -1.70 -16.07
C PRO A 75 4.57 -1.36 -15.23
N PRO A 76 3.46 -0.92 -15.88
CA PRO A 76 2.20 -0.68 -15.17
C PRO A 76 1.69 -1.91 -14.43
N THR A 77 0.95 -1.71 -13.34
CA THR A 77 0.38 -2.78 -12.51
C THR A 77 -0.39 -3.82 -13.32
N SER A 78 -1.24 -3.40 -14.26
CA SER A 78 -2.01 -4.31 -15.11
C SER A 78 -1.12 -5.22 -15.98
N LYS A 79 0.04 -4.70 -16.45
CA LYS A 79 1.01 -5.53 -17.20
C LYS A 79 1.73 -6.53 -16.29
N ILE A 80 1.97 -6.18 -15.03
CA ILE A 80 2.49 -7.12 -14.03
C ILE A 80 1.46 -8.21 -13.75
N TYR A 81 0.19 -7.85 -13.60
CA TYR A 81 -0.91 -8.80 -13.41
C TYR A 81 -1.08 -9.74 -14.61
N GLU A 82 -1.03 -9.24 -15.85
CA GLU A 82 -1.06 -10.08 -17.08
C GLU A 82 0.10 -11.10 -17.09
N ARG A 83 1.34 -10.65 -16.75
CA ARG A 83 2.51 -11.54 -16.64
C ARG A 83 2.34 -12.58 -15.53
N TYR A 84 1.79 -12.19 -14.40
CA TYR A 84 1.45 -13.09 -13.31
C TYR A 84 0.44 -14.14 -13.76
N SER A 85 -0.68 -13.74 -14.35
CA SER A 85 -1.75 -14.62 -14.82
C SER A 85 -1.22 -15.64 -15.83
N LYS A 86 -0.41 -15.19 -16.80
CA LYS A 86 0.28 -16.06 -17.75
C LYS A 86 1.19 -17.08 -17.05
N ARG A 87 1.99 -16.65 -16.08
CA ARG A 87 2.88 -17.53 -15.31
C ARG A 87 2.12 -18.57 -14.51
N MET A 88 0.98 -18.21 -13.96
CA MET A 88 0.10 -19.10 -13.18
C MET A 88 -0.82 -19.94 -14.07
N LYS A 89 -0.77 -19.76 -15.40
CA LYS A 89 -1.68 -20.41 -16.37
C LYS A 89 -3.16 -20.18 -16.03
N ARG A 90 -3.50 -18.96 -15.57
CA ARG A 90 -4.85 -18.54 -15.22
C ARG A 90 -5.32 -17.43 -16.18
N PRO A 91 -6.63 -17.34 -16.45
CA PRO A 91 -7.17 -16.24 -17.25
C PRO A 91 -6.97 -14.91 -16.53
N VAL A 92 -6.77 -13.85 -17.32
CA VAL A 92 -6.81 -12.47 -16.82
C VAL A 92 -8.27 -12.15 -16.44
N GLN A 93 -8.50 -11.76 -15.21
CA GLN A 93 -9.82 -11.40 -14.68
C GLN A 93 -9.77 -9.96 -14.18
N THR A 94 -10.08 -9.04 -15.07
CA THR A 94 -10.05 -7.58 -14.81
C THR A 94 -11.44 -7.02 -15.06
N VAL A 95 -11.84 -6.11 -14.19
CA VAL A 95 -13.04 -5.29 -14.35
C VAL A 95 -12.68 -3.82 -14.41
N GLU A 96 -13.36 -3.07 -15.25
CA GLU A 96 -13.27 -1.61 -15.30
C GLU A 96 -14.41 -1.03 -14.47
N LEU A 97 -14.07 -0.14 -13.55
CA LEU A 97 -14.98 0.49 -12.63
C LEU A 97 -15.09 2.01 -12.91
N PRO A 98 -16.08 2.71 -12.34
CA PRO A 98 -16.19 4.15 -12.47
C PRO A 98 -14.87 4.89 -12.16
N HIS A 99 -14.70 6.06 -12.74
CA HIS A 99 -13.51 6.90 -12.62
C HIS A 99 -12.21 6.26 -13.16
N GLY A 100 -12.33 5.21 -14.01
CA GLY A 100 -11.21 4.59 -14.73
C GLY A 100 -10.31 3.68 -13.88
N VAL A 101 -10.76 3.27 -12.69
CA VAL A 101 -10.02 2.28 -11.91
C VAL A 101 -10.22 0.89 -12.49
N LEU A 102 -9.14 0.11 -12.59
CA LEU A 102 -9.20 -1.29 -12.98
C LEU A 102 -9.05 -2.16 -11.73
N GLY A 103 -9.91 -3.16 -11.58
CA GLY A 103 -9.81 -4.14 -10.50
C GLY A 103 -9.41 -5.52 -11.04
N HIS A 104 -8.37 -6.09 -10.47
CA HIS A 104 -7.83 -7.40 -10.84
C HIS A 104 -8.18 -8.45 -9.79
N TRP A 105 -8.72 -9.57 -10.21
CA TRP A 105 -9.01 -10.69 -9.32
C TRP A 105 -7.81 -11.64 -9.21
N VAL A 106 -7.41 -11.95 -8.00
CA VAL A 106 -6.41 -12.96 -7.66
C VAL A 106 -7.09 -14.05 -6.84
N GLY A 107 -6.98 -15.29 -7.27
CA GLY A 107 -7.72 -16.42 -6.70
C GLY A 107 -9.05 -16.67 -7.39
N ASP A 108 -9.96 -17.35 -6.70
CA ASP A 108 -11.30 -17.64 -7.20
C ASP A 108 -12.24 -16.48 -6.89
N ARG A 109 -12.65 -15.74 -7.92
CA ARG A 109 -13.56 -14.59 -7.78
C ARG A 109 -14.94 -14.96 -7.22
N THR A 110 -15.29 -16.24 -7.14
CA THR A 110 -16.55 -16.71 -6.55
C THR A 110 -16.43 -16.94 -5.05
N SER A 111 -15.23 -16.87 -4.47
CA SER A 111 -15.03 -17.02 -3.03
C SER A 111 -15.93 -16.07 -2.25
N LYS A 112 -16.50 -16.58 -1.16
CA LYS A 112 -17.38 -15.81 -0.27
C LYS A 112 -16.64 -14.60 0.31
N ASN A 113 -15.41 -14.82 0.79
CA ASN A 113 -14.58 -13.79 1.42
C ASN A 113 -13.72 -13.08 0.39
N VAL A 114 -13.63 -11.77 0.48
CA VAL A 114 -12.82 -10.92 -0.41
C VAL A 114 -11.98 -9.96 0.39
N LEU A 115 -10.67 -9.95 0.11
CA LEU A 115 -9.76 -8.92 0.56
C LEU A 115 -9.52 -7.93 -0.58
N ILE A 116 -10.00 -6.70 -0.43
CA ILE A 116 -9.66 -5.59 -1.32
C ILE A 116 -8.30 -5.05 -0.86
N TRP A 117 -7.30 -5.04 -1.75
CA TRP A 117 -5.96 -4.60 -1.36
C TRP A 117 -5.47 -3.43 -2.22
N TYR A 118 -5.26 -2.28 -1.58
CA TYR A 118 -4.69 -1.09 -2.20
C TYR A 118 -3.16 -1.14 -2.04
N HIS A 119 -2.45 -1.12 -3.17
CA HIS A 119 -0.98 -1.22 -3.15
C HIS A 119 -0.31 0.08 -2.70
N GLY A 120 0.88 -0.05 -2.13
CA GLY A 120 1.72 1.07 -1.75
C GLY A 120 2.48 1.69 -2.93
N GLY A 121 3.56 2.40 -2.60
CA GLY A 121 4.40 3.10 -3.57
C GLY A 121 4.14 4.60 -3.60
N GLY A 122 3.76 5.21 -2.47
CA GLY A 122 3.61 6.67 -2.30
C GLY A 122 2.61 7.29 -3.27
N PHE A 123 1.57 6.57 -3.67
CA PHE A 123 0.61 6.93 -4.73
C PHE A 123 1.24 7.13 -6.12
N ALA A 124 2.55 6.95 -6.26
CA ALA A 124 3.33 7.25 -7.45
C ALA A 124 3.87 6.02 -8.19
N LEU A 125 4.07 4.89 -7.51
CA LEU A 125 4.63 3.69 -8.11
C LEU A 125 3.58 2.64 -8.41
N PRO A 126 3.72 1.91 -9.56
CA PRO A 126 2.91 0.73 -9.81
C PRO A 126 3.30 -0.41 -8.86
N ALA A 127 2.37 -1.34 -8.64
CA ALA A 127 2.67 -2.56 -7.91
C ALA A 127 3.69 -3.43 -8.66
N ASN A 128 4.49 -4.18 -7.89
CA ASN A 128 5.46 -5.13 -8.42
C ASN A 128 4.96 -6.59 -8.33
N MET A 129 5.75 -7.54 -8.86
CA MET A 129 5.39 -8.96 -8.85
C MET A 129 5.29 -9.56 -7.43
N GLY A 130 5.94 -8.97 -6.43
CA GLY A 130 5.90 -9.42 -5.04
C GLY A 130 4.50 -9.45 -4.44
N TYR A 131 3.64 -8.50 -4.82
CA TYR A 131 2.22 -8.49 -4.41
C TYR A 131 1.51 -9.78 -4.84
N PHE A 132 1.58 -10.11 -6.12
CA PHE A 132 0.89 -11.29 -6.65
C PHE A 132 1.48 -12.60 -6.12
N GLN A 133 2.78 -12.64 -5.84
CA GLN A 133 3.43 -13.78 -5.18
C GLN A 133 2.96 -13.90 -3.73
N PHE A 134 2.86 -12.80 -3.01
CA PHE A 134 2.40 -12.77 -1.62
C PHE A 134 0.93 -13.23 -1.52
N PHE A 135 0.04 -12.68 -2.36
CA PHE A 135 -1.36 -13.06 -2.35
C PHE A 135 -1.59 -14.49 -2.81
N THR A 136 -0.79 -15.01 -3.74
CA THR A 136 -0.85 -16.43 -4.09
C THR A 136 -0.54 -17.32 -2.88
N LYS A 137 0.50 -16.97 -2.10
CA LYS A 137 0.83 -17.71 -0.88
C LYS A 137 -0.27 -17.59 0.18
N LEU A 138 -0.84 -16.40 0.35
CA LEU A 138 -1.94 -16.15 1.27
C LEU A 138 -3.18 -16.98 0.91
N ILE A 139 -3.65 -16.89 -0.34
CA ILE A 139 -4.82 -17.63 -0.84
C ILE A 139 -4.61 -19.14 -0.69
N ASN A 140 -3.46 -19.66 -1.12
CA ASN A 140 -3.16 -21.08 -0.98
C ASN A 140 -3.10 -21.55 0.49
N HIS A 141 -2.70 -20.66 1.41
CA HIS A 141 -2.76 -20.96 2.84
C HIS A 141 -4.20 -21.05 3.34
N MET A 142 -5.04 -20.07 2.96
CA MET A 142 -6.45 -20.02 3.34
C MET A 142 -7.25 -21.18 2.77
N ASP A 143 -7.01 -21.55 1.51
CA ASP A 143 -7.65 -22.71 0.87
C ASP A 143 -7.33 -24.02 1.62
N LYS A 144 -6.07 -24.22 2.04
CA LYS A 144 -5.66 -25.39 2.85
C LYS A 144 -6.34 -25.45 4.22
N LYS A 145 -6.79 -24.31 4.72
CA LYS A 145 -7.53 -24.20 6.00
C LYS A 145 -9.04 -24.33 5.83
N GLY A 146 -9.51 -24.50 4.60
CA GLY A 146 -10.96 -24.54 4.31
C GLY A 146 -11.63 -23.17 4.42
N LYS A 147 -10.87 -22.08 4.33
CA LYS A 147 -11.30 -20.67 4.47
C LYS A 147 -11.06 -19.91 3.17
N PRO A 148 -11.78 -20.21 2.07
CA PRO A 148 -11.51 -19.65 0.77
C PRO A 148 -11.58 -18.12 0.77
N LEU A 149 -10.58 -17.50 0.16
CA LEU A 149 -10.39 -16.06 0.07
C LEU A 149 -10.02 -15.69 -1.37
N ALA A 150 -10.66 -14.67 -1.92
CA ALA A 150 -10.17 -13.99 -3.12
C ALA A 150 -9.55 -12.63 -2.76
N VAL A 151 -8.60 -12.18 -3.56
CA VAL A 151 -8.08 -10.83 -3.46
C VAL A 151 -8.56 -10.02 -4.65
N PHE A 152 -9.19 -8.87 -4.38
CA PHE A 152 -9.50 -7.86 -5.38
C PHE A 152 -8.43 -6.77 -5.30
N PHE A 153 -7.69 -6.59 -6.40
CA PHE A 153 -6.50 -5.75 -6.45
C PHE A 153 -6.70 -4.56 -7.40
N PRO A 154 -7.12 -3.39 -6.88
CA PRO A 154 -7.32 -2.19 -7.68
C PRO A 154 -6.01 -1.58 -8.19
N THR A 155 -6.06 -1.01 -9.40
CA THR A 155 -5.05 -0.10 -9.93
C THR A 155 -5.63 1.30 -9.98
N TYR A 156 -5.46 2.04 -8.91
CA TYR A 156 -5.85 3.44 -8.86
C TYR A 156 -4.92 4.32 -9.70
N THR A 157 -5.38 5.50 -10.09
CA THR A 157 -4.59 6.44 -10.90
C THR A 157 -3.42 6.99 -10.11
N LEU A 158 -2.21 6.77 -10.61
CA LEU A 158 -0.99 7.21 -9.96
C LEU A 158 -0.79 8.72 -10.09
N THR A 159 -0.19 9.32 -9.08
CA THR A 159 0.29 10.70 -9.15
C THR A 159 1.54 10.77 -10.06
N PRO A 160 1.75 11.84 -10.81
CA PRO A 160 0.99 13.09 -10.88
C PRO A 160 -0.13 13.10 -11.95
N HIS A 161 -0.58 11.95 -12.45
CA HIS A 161 -1.65 11.88 -13.47
C HIS A 161 -3.02 12.24 -12.90
N ALA A 162 -3.22 11.96 -11.62
CA ALA A 162 -4.31 12.45 -10.82
C ALA A 162 -3.82 12.80 -9.42
N VAL A 163 -4.58 13.64 -8.73
CA VAL A 163 -4.26 14.11 -7.38
C VAL A 163 -5.41 13.78 -6.44
N TYR A 164 -5.18 13.95 -5.14
CA TYR A 164 -6.20 13.89 -4.11
C TYR A 164 -7.43 14.76 -4.47
N PRO A 165 -8.68 14.27 -4.27
CA PRO A 165 -9.08 13.00 -3.66
C PRO A 165 -9.39 11.87 -4.67
N THR A 166 -8.86 11.92 -5.91
CA THR A 166 -9.19 10.95 -6.97
C THR A 166 -8.93 9.51 -6.55
N GLN A 167 -7.82 9.24 -5.89
CA GLN A 167 -7.44 7.89 -5.46
C GLN A 167 -8.42 7.34 -4.42
N ILE A 168 -8.89 8.18 -3.49
CA ILE A 168 -9.90 7.78 -2.50
C ILE A 168 -11.23 7.48 -3.18
N ARG A 169 -11.67 8.35 -4.11
CA ARG A 169 -12.88 8.11 -4.90
C ARG A 169 -12.83 6.76 -5.61
N GLN A 170 -11.73 6.47 -6.28
CA GLN A 170 -11.51 5.19 -6.96
C GLN A 170 -11.51 4.00 -5.99
N ALA A 171 -10.94 4.16 -4.80
CA ALA A 171 -10.92 3.14 -3.77
C ALA A 171 -12.32 2.85 -3.20
N VAL A 172 -13.12 3.88 -2.99
CA VAL A 172 -14.52 3.75 -2.57
C VAL A 172 -15.35 2.99 -3.61
N GLU A 173 -15.15 3.26 -4.91
CA GLU A 173 -15.85 2.54 -5.98
C GLU A 173 -15.49 1.04 -6.01
N CYS A 174 -14.29 0.67 -5.60
CA CYS A 174 -13.93 -0.75 -5.47
C CYS A 174 -14.74 -1.44 -4.38
N VAL A 175 -14.95 -0.79 -3.24
CA VAL A 175 -15.79 -1.33 -2.16
C VAL A 175 -17.25 -1.40 -2.62
N ARG A 176 -17.76 -0.32 -3.25
CA ARG A 176 -19.09 -0.28 -3.81
C ARG A 176 -19.33 -1.44 -4.78
N TYR A 177 -18.41 -1.68 -5.71
CA TYR A 177 -18.48 -2.80 -6.65
C TYR A 177 -18.56 -4.15 -5.94
N ILE A 178 -17.73 -4.39 -4.92
CA ILE A 178 -17.72 -5.65 -4.19
C ILE A 178 -19.02 -5.86 -3.42
N LEU A 179 -19.56 -4.82 -2.78
CA LEU A 179 -20.81 -4.93 -2.02
C LEU A 179 -22.04 -4.99 -2.93
N GLU A 180 -22.20 -4.00 -3.82
CA GLU A 180 -23.45 -3.80 -4.56
C GLU A 180 -23.53 -4.63 -5.85
N THR A 181 -22.41 -4.75 -6.60
CA THR A 181 -22.42 -5.46 -7.88
C THR A 181 -22.18 -6.96 -7.71
N THR A 182 -21.26 -7.35 -6.81
CA THR A 182 -20.99 -8.78 -6.58
C THR A 182 -21.88 -9.37 -5.48
N GLY A 183 -22.64 -8.56 -4.77
CA GLY A 183 -23.63 -8.98 -3.78
C GLY A 183 -23.03 -9.60 -2.51
N ARG A 184 -21.80 -9.23 -2.16
CA ARG A 184 -21.16 -9.77 -0.94
C ARG A 184 -21.64 -9.04 0.30
N GLU A 185 -21.92 -9.81 1.34
CA GLU A 185 -22.23 -9.27 2.67
C GLU A 185 -21.00 -8.52 3.22
N PRO A 186 -21.17 -7.35 3.85
CA PRO A 186 -20.06 -6.56 4.39
C PRO A 186 -19.14 -7.35 5.33
N GLY A 187 -19.67 -8.24 6.16
CA GLY A 187 -18.88 -9.09 7.05
C GLY A 187 -17.92 -10.07 6.35
N ASN A 188 -18.09 -10.30 5.03
CA ASN A 188 -17.19 -11.12 4.22
C ASN A 188 -16.22 -10.28 3.38
N VAL A 189 -16.25 -8.95 3.54
CA VAL A 189 -15.38 -8.01 2.84
C VAL A 189 -14.34 -7.45 3.79
N PHE A 190 -13.07 -7.63 3.43
CA PHE A 190 -11.93 -7.14 4.16
C PHE A 190 -11.25 -6.04 3.35
N LEU A 191 -10.84 -4.97 4.00
CA LEU A 191 -9.99 -3.95 3.41
C LEU A 191 -8.54 -4.21 3.76
N GLY A 192 -7.63 -3.91 2.86
CA GLY A 192 -6.22 -3.96 3.15
C GLY A 192 -5.45 -3.00 2.28
N GLY A 193 -4.28 -2.62 2.75
CA GLY A 193 -3.35 -1.82 1.98
C GLY A 193 -2.04 -1.63 2.72
N ASP A 194 -1.05 -1.28 1.94
CA ASP A 194 0.31 -1.09 2.45
C ASP A 194 0.83 0.31 2.14
N SER A 195 1.58 0.93 3.07
CA SER A 195 2.15 2.27 2.88
C SER A 195 1.08 3.31 2.49
N ALA A 196 1.20 3.95 1.33
CA ALA A 196 0.18 4.81 0.74
C ALA A 196 -1.17 4.07 0.52
N GLY A 197 -1.14 2.77 0.19
CA GLY A 197 -2.34 1.95 0.11
C GLY A 197 -2.96 1.66 1.49
N GLY A 198 -2.15 1.59 2.55
CA GLY A 198 -2.61 1.53 3.94
C GLY A 198 -3.30 2.83 4.36
N ASN A 199 -2.75 3.98 3.94
CA ASN A 199 -3.44 5.27 4.05
C ASN A 199 -4.79 5.23 3.32
N LEU A 200 -4.80 4.73 2.07
CA LEU A 200 -6.00 4.67 1.25
C LEU A 200 -7.09 3.76 1.88
N ALA A 201 -6.71 2.62 2.46
CA ALA A 201 -7.64 1.75 3.18
C ALA A 201 -8.25 2.46 4.40
N GLY A 202 -7.44 3.17 5.17
CA GLY A 202 -7.91 3.99 6.28
C GLY A 202 -8.78 5.17 5.85
N ALA A 203 -8.47 5.81 4.71
CA ALA A 203 -9.29 6.86 4.12
C ALA A 203 -10.67 6.35 3.65
N VAL A 204 -10.74 5.12 3.17
CA VAL A 204 -12.02 4.47 2.83
C VAL A 204 -12.85 4.21 4.09
N LEU A 205 -12.24 3.70 5.17
CA LEU A 205 -12.94 3.57 6.47
C LEU A 205 -13.43 4.92 6.98
N SER A 206 -12.58 5.96 6.86
CA SER A 206 -12.97 7.35 7.20
C SER A 206 -14.14 7.82 6.35
N HIS A 207 -14.15 7.55 5.04
CA HIS A 207 -15.24 7.96 4.16
C HIS A 207 -16.56 7.23 4.45
N ILE A 208 -16.53 5.96 4.82
CA ILE A 208 -17.73 5.20 5.20
C ILE A 208 -18.34 5.80 6.47
N ALA A 209 -17.52 6.15 7.47
CA ALA A 209 -17.97 6.73 8.73
C ALA A 209 -18.31 8.24 8.61
N HIS A 210 -17.48 8.97 7.91
CA HIS A 210 -17.53 10.43 7.73
C HIS A 210 -17.44 10.74 6.24
N PRO A 211 -18.54 10.85 5.50
CA PRO A 211 -18.52 11.02 4.05
C PRO A 211 -17.75 12.27 3.59
N HIS A 212 -16.77 12.07 2.73
CA HIS A 212 -16.02 13.16 2.09
C HIS A 212 -16.92 13.94 1.13
N SER A 213 -16.90 15.27 1.17
CA SER A 213 -17.81 16.14 0.42
C SER A 213 -17.75 16.02 -1.10
N GLU A 214 -16.62 15.56 -1.65
CA GLU A 214 -16.39 15.42 -3.09
C GLU A 214 -16.54 13.97 -3.59
N ILE A 215 -16.90 13.02 -2.73
CA ILE A 215 -17.00 11.59 -3.07
C ILE A 215 -18.41 11.10 -2.75
N ASP A 216 -19.01 10.36 -3.68
CA ASP A 216 -20.35 9.83 -3.50
C ASP A 216 -20.40 8.90 -2.29
N LYS A 217 -21.34 9.19 -1.39
CA LYS A 217 -21.49 8.46 -0.13
C LYS A 217 -21.61 6.95 -0.37
N LEU A 218 -20.85 6.19 0.39
CA LEU A 218 -20.97 4.74 0.50
C LEU A 218 -21.54 4.39 1.87
N SER A 219 -22.72 3.79 1.89
CA SER A 219 -23.33 3.30 3.12
C SER A 219 -23.20 1.78 3.19
N VAL A 220 -22.80 1.26 4.33
CA VAL A 220 -22.73 -0.19 4.60
C VAL A 220 -23.81 -0.58 5.60
N SER A 221 -24.46 -1.72 5.39
CA SER A 221 -25.56 -2.18 6.23
C SER A 221 -25.11 -2.76 7.58
N GLN A 222 -23.85 -3.19 7.65
CA GLN A 222 -23.21 -3.76 8.84
C GLN A 222 -21.68 -3.57 8.72
N ASN A 223 -20.96 -3.91 9.77
CA ASN A 223 -19.50 -3.80 9.78
C ASN A 223 -18.85 -4.66 8.69
N LEU A 224 -17.79 -4.12 8.06
CA LEU A 224 -16.88 -4.91 7.24
C LEU A 224 -16.19 -5.97 8.10
N GLY A 225 -15.77 -7.09 7.50
CA GLY A 225 -15.14 -8.22 8.21
C GLY A 225 -13.88 -7.83 8.96
N GLY A 226 -13.07 -6.97 8.37
CA GLY A 226 -11.85 -6.46 9.00
C GLY A 226 -11.06 -5.53 8.10
N ALA A 227 -10.02 -4.91 8.66
CA ALA A 227 -9.08 -4.10 7.89
C ALA A 227 -7.62 -4.37 8.29
N VAL A 228 -6.71 -4.37 7.30
CA VAL A 228 -5.27 -4.52 7.49
C VAL A 228 -4.54 -3.30 6.97
N LEU A 229 -3.83 -2.61 7.84
CA LEU A 229 -3.01 -1.46 7.52
C LEU A 229 -1.53 -1.86 7.68
N MET A 230 -0.89 -2.25 6.58
CA MET A 230 0.50 -2.70 6.59
C MET A 230 1.44 -1.51 6.38
N SER A 231 2.27 -1.20 7.37
CA SER A 231 3.21 -0.07 7.31
C SER A 231 2.55 1.23 6.80
N PRO A 232 1.37 1.63 7.30
CA PRO A 232 0.57 2.68 6.69
C PRO A 232 1.25 4.05 6.76
N TRP A 233 1.22 4.80 5.66
CA TRP A 233 1.70 6.17 5.62
C TRP A 233 0.60 7.13 6.11
N THR A 234 0.42 7.22 7.42
CA THR A 234 -0.71 7.91 8.07
C THR A 234 -0.46 9.37 8.40
N HIS A 235 0.75 9.87 8.21
CA HIS A 235 1.14 11.26 8.41
C HIS A 235 2.12 11.68 7.32
N MET A 236 1.60 12.37 6.31
CA MET A 236 2.36 12.71 5.10
C MET A 236 3.44 13.79 5.30
N ALA A 237 3.44 14.49 6.41
CA ALA A 237 4.40 15.54 6.75
C ALA A 237 4.78 15.47 8.22
N ALA A 238 4.98 14.26 8.75
CA ALA A 238 5.43 14.09 10.12
C ALA A 238 6.76 14.84 10.31
N GLU A 239 6.75 15.82 11.19
CA GLU A 239 7.98 16.30 11.81
C GLU A 239 8.48 15.16 12.68
N ARG A 240 9.68 14.70 12.43
CA ARG A 240 10.26 13.62 13.22
C ARG A 240 10.68 14.16 14.56
N PRO A 241 10.47 13.44 15.67
CA PRO A 241 10.97 13.85 16.97
C PRO A 241 12.47 14.17 16.89
N GLU A 242 12.90 15.29 17.46
CA GLU A 242 14.31 15.66 17.58
C GLU A 242 15.10 14.49 18.18
N GLY A 243 16.23 14.16 17.55
CA GLY A 243 17.10 13.05 18.00
C GLY A 243 16.79 11.67 17.40
N HIS A 244 15.73 11.50 16.64
CA HIS A 244 15.55 10.27 15.85
C HIS A 244 16.53 10.24 14.67
N VAL A 245 17.71 9.67 14.90
CA VAL A 245 18.60 9.25 13.82
C VAL A 245 17.93 8.05 13.15
N VAL A 246 17.26 8.32 12.04
CA VAL A 246 16.68 7.26 11.23
C VAL A 246 17.82 6.56 10.50
N ASP A 247 18.26 5.43 11.05
CA ASP A 247 19.14 4.52 10.34
C ASP A 247 18.35 3.77 9.27
N SER A 248 18.27 4.36 8.09
CA SER A 248 17.54 3.79 6.96
C SER A 248 18.25 2.60 6.29
N GLN A 249 19.40 2.12 6.81
CA GLN A 249 20.13 1.01 6.19
C GLN A 249 19.36 -0.32 6.18
N GLY A 250 18.49 -0.50 7.17
CA GLY A 250 17.60 -1.66 7.27
C GLY A 250 16.25 -1.50 6.57
N ASP A 251 16.01 -0.34 5.93
CA ASP A 251 14.75 -0.02 5.27
C ASP A 251 14.90 0.19 3.76
N ILE A 252 13.78 0.16 3.04
CA ILE A 252 13.70 0.45 1.60
C ILE A 252 13.27 1.90 1.30
N VAL A 253 12.81 2.63 2.30
CA VAL A 253 12.35 4.02 2.21
C VAL A 253 13.34 4.95 2.88
N THR A 254 13.43 6.19 2.42
CA THR A 254 14.22 7.27 3.01
C THR A 254 13.36 8.49 3.26
N GLU A 255 13.80 9.39 4.15
CA GLU A 255 13.15 10.67 4.42
C GLU A 255 12.98 11.58 3.20
N PHE A 256 13.87 11.43 2.20
CA PHE A 256 13.83 12.24 0.98
C PHE A 256 12.64 11.95 0.07
N VAL A 257 11.90 10.87 0.34
CA VAL A 257 10.73 10.47 -0.46
C VAL A 257 9.47 11.25 -0.06
N ASP A 258 9.32 11.59 1.21
CA ASP A 258 8.06 12.13 1.75
C ASP A 258 7.61 13.43 1.07
N THR A 259 8.47 14.44 0.99
CA THR A 259 8.09 15.78 0.49
C THR A 259 7.70 15.78 -0.99
N PRO A 260 8.53 15.28 -1.94
CA PRO A 260 8.18 15.34 -3.36
C PRO A 260 6.97 14.45 -3.72
N TRP A 261 6.82 13.32 -3.05
CA TRP A 261 5.73 12.38 -3.35
C TRP A 261 4.40 12.88 -2.77
N ARG A 262 4.45 13.46 -1.55
CA ARG A 262 3.30 14.18 -0.98
C ARG A 262 2.86 15.34 -1.88
N ALA A 263 3.81 16.18 -2.32
CA ALA A 263 3.49 17.30 -3.20
C ALA A 263 2.85 16.83 -4.51
N ALA A 264 3.33 15.73 -5.07
CA ALA A 264 2.75 15.12 -6.26
C ALA A 264 1.33 14.58 -6.00
N TYR A 265 1.05 13.99 -4.83
CA TYR A 265 -0.26 13.48 -4.46
C TYR A 265 -1.26 14.61 -4.17
N MET A 266 -0.84 15.61 -3.41
CA MET A 266 -1.69 16.75 -3.04
C MET A 266 -1.94 17.73 -4.19
N GLY A 267 -1.12 17.70 -5.26
CA GLY A 267 -1.35 18.49 -6.47
C GLY A 267 -1.33 20.01 -6.28
N GLY A 268 -0.55 20.49 -5.29
CA GLY A 268 -0.51 21.92 -4.92
C GLY A 268 -1.55 22.32 -3.88
N ASN A 269 -2.45 21.41 -3.47
CA ASN A 269 -3.30 21.62 -2.31
C ASN A 269 -2.46 21.47 -1.03
N SER A 270 -2.38 22.53 -0.23
CA SER A 270 -1.65 22.52 1.03
C SER A 270 -2.51 22.07 2.22
N LYS A 271 -3.83 22.04 2.06
CA LYS A 271 -4.75 21.67 3.13
C LYS A 271 -4.77 20.16 3.30
N ARG A 272 -4.28 19.71 4.43
CA ARG A 272 -4.39 18.31 4.88
C ARG A 272 -5.69 18.11 5.65
N ASP A 273 -6.18 16.91 5.65
CA ASP A 273 -7.35 16.49 6.39
C ASP A 273 -7.17 15.06 6.95
N TYR A 274 -8.18 14.55 7.61
CA TYR A 274 -8.13 13.22 8.23
C TYR A 274 -8.24 12.05 7.25
N TYR A 275 -8.44 12.32 5.96
CA TYR A 275 -8.36 11.30 4.91
C TYR A 275 -6.94 11.15 4.36
N THR A 276 -6.17 12.22 4.35
CA THR A 276 -4.77 12.21 3.91
C THR A 276 -3.81 11.90 5.06
N ASP A 277 -4.10 12.44 6.25
CA ASP A 277 -3.25 12.32 7.44
C ASP A 277 -4.05 11.73 8.61
N LEU A 278 -4.32 10.43 8.53
CA LEU A 278 -5.11 9.69 9.54
C LEU A 278 -4.60 9.92 10.97
N SER A 279 -3.27 10.00 11.19
CA SER A 279 -2.68 10.24 12.52
C SER A 279 -3.07 11.59 13.14
N LEU A 280 -3.56 12.54 12.33
CA LEU A 280 -4.02 13.85 12.84
C LEU A 280 -5.48 13.84 13.29
N ALA A 281 -6.23 12.78 12.98
CA ALA A 281 -7.61 12.68 13.38
C ALA A 281 -7.72 12.56 14.93
N PRO A 282 -8.75 13.17 15.52
CA PRO A 282 -9.03 12.95 16.94
C PRO A 282 -9.54 11.54 17.21
N ALA A 283 -9.45 11.06 18.44
CA ALA A 283 -9.77 9.70 18.80
C ALA A 283 -11.22 9.29 18.45
N ASP A 284 -12.17 10.22 18.63
CA ASP A 284 -13.59 10.00 18.30
C ASP A 284 -13.85 9.78 16.80
N TRP A 285 -12.94 10.23 15.93
CA TRP A 285 -13.02 9.96 14.49
C TRP A 285 -13.02 8.44 14.19
N TYR A 286 -12.18 7.69 14.89
CA TYR A 286 -12.03 6.25 14.66
C TYR A 286 -13.16 5.43 15.30
N SER A 287 -13.80 5.94 16.37
CA SER A 287 -14.87 5.21 17.07
C SER A 287 -16.07 4.91 16.19
N SER A 288 -16.26 5.67 15.11
CA SER A 288 -17.35 5.52 14.14
C SER A 288 -17.03 4.56 12.99
N PHE A 289 -15.84 3.96 12.95
CA PHE A 289 -15.46 3.08 11.84
C PHE A 289 -16.30 1.81 11.80
N THR A 290 -16.85 1.52 10.63
CA THR A 290 -17.79 0.42 10.40
C THR A 290 -17.02 -0.85 10.00
N VAL A 291 -16.23 -1.39 10.92
CA VAL A 291 -15.38 -2.57 10.72
C VAL A 291 -15.32 -3.40 12.02
N ASN A 292 -15.19 -4.72 11.92
CA ASN A 292 -15.17 -5.59 13.10
C ASN A 292 -13.83 -5.60 13.83
N SER A 293 -12.73 -5.57 13.09
CA SER A 293 -11.37 -5.64 13.64
C SER A 293 -10.36 -4.96 12.72
N VAL A 294 -9.29 -4.38 13.29
CA VAL A 294 -8.22 -3.74 12.55
C VAL A 294 -6.87 -4.32 12.98
N LEU A 295 -6.08 -4.75 12.00
CA LEU A 295 -4.70 -5.16 12.20
C LEU A 295 -3.77 -4.09 11.61
N ILE A 296 -2.94 -3.47 12.46
CA ILE A 296 -1.87 -2.59 12.05
C ILE A 296 -0.56 -3.38 12.10
N LEU A 297 0.20 -3.35 11.02
CA LEU A 297 1.49 -4.02 10.89
C LEU A 297 2.59 -3.00 10.65
N GLY A 298 3.76 -3.20 11.26
CA GLY A 298 4.93 -2.38 11.01
C GLY A 298 6.21 -3.21 11.02
N GLY A 299 7.25 -2.75 10.31
CA GLY A 299 8.59 -3.31 10.35
C GLY A 299 9.44 -2.64 11.45
N GLY A 300 10.20 -3.43 12.19
CA GLY A 300 11.04 -2.92 13.29
C GLY A 300 12.24 -2.06 12.82
N ASN A 301 12.59 -2.13 11.54
CA ASN A 301 13.65 -1.31 10.93
C ASN A 301 13.12 -0.22 10.00
N GLU A 302 11.79 -0.04 9.89
CA GLU A 302 11.25 0.95 8.98
C GLU A 302 11.24 2.36 9.58
N ILE A 303 11.44 3.35 8.71
CA ILE A 303 11.49 4.77 9.13
C ILE A 303 10.13 5.31 9.57
N LEU A 304 9.03 4.69 9.13
CA LEU A 304 7.66 5.08 9.50
C LEU A 304 7.23 4.51 10.87
N LEU A 305 8.05 3.64 11.50
CA LEU A 305 7.68 2.96 12.73
C LEU A 305 7.17 3.90 13.85
N PRO A 306 7.81 5.04 14.15
CA PRO A 306 7.30 5.96 15.18
C PRO A 306 5.91 6.50 14.88
N VAL A 307 5.66 6.85 13.61
CA VAL A 307 4.35 7.35 13.16
C VAL A 307 3.28 6.25 13.22
N ILE A 308 3.66 5.02 12.88
CA ILE A 308 2.77 3.86 12.94
C ILE A 308 2.38 3.55 14.39
N GLN A 309 3.33 3.64 15.33
CA GLN A 309 3.11 3.39 16.75
C GLN A 309 2.18 4.46 17.36
N ASP A 310 2.47 5.74 17.10
CA ASP A 310 1.62 6.86 17.54
C ASP A 310 0.18 6.74 17.00
N PHE A 311 0.05 6.44 15.71
CA PHE A 311 -1.25 6.19 15.09
C PHE A 311 -1.99 5.01 15.72
N ALA A 312 -1.30 3.90 15.94
CA ALA A 312 -1.89 2.69 16.51
C ALA A 312 -2.33 2.91 17.95
N GLU A 313 -1.54 3.60 18.77
CA GLU A 313 -1.89 3.94 20.15
C GLU A 313 -3.16 4.79 20.21
N LYS A 314 -3.22 5.83 19.39
CA LYS A 314 -4.40 6.71 19.29
C LYS A 314 -5.64 5.95 18.84
N PHE A 315 -5.49 5.08 17.83
CA PHE A 315 -6.60 4.27 17.31
C PHE A 315 -7.08 3.25 18.35
N GLN A 316 -6.16 2.57 19.06
CA GLN A 316 -6.49 1.62 20.14
C GLN A 316 -7.24 2.30 21.29
N GLY A 317 -6.93 3.54 21.60
CA GLY A 317 -7.63 4.31 22.63
C GLY A 317 -9.10 4.62 22.30
N ALA A 318 -9.48 4.56 21.02
CA ALA A 318 -10.83 4.90 20.55
C ALA A 318 -11.63 3.71 19.98
N PHE A 319 -10.96 2.63 19.58
CA PHE A 319 -11.58 1.49 18.94
C PHE A 319 -11.06 0.17 19.56
N PRO A 320 -11.93 -0.66 20.16
CA PRO A 320 -11.50 -1.76 21.04
C PRO A 320 -10.79 -2.90 20.28
N ASN A 321 -11.12 -3.10 19.02
CA ASN A 321 -10.65 -4.25 18.23
C ASN A 321 -9.50 -3.87 17.28
N VAL A 322 -8.53 -3.09 17.77
CA VAL A 322 -7.29 -2.75 17.03
C VAL A 322 -6.12 -3.50 17.63
N SER A 323 -5.33 -4.14 16.80
CA SER A 323 -4.08 -4.77 17.20
C SER A 323 -2.90 -4.21 16.39
N LEU A 324 -1.78 -3.95 17.07
CA LEU A 324 -0.51 -3.58 16.47
C LEU A 324 0.45 -4.76 16.56
N PHE A 325 1.12 -5.10 15.46
CA PHE A 325 2.20 -6.07 15.44
C PHE A 325 3.42 -5.51 14.70
N ILE A 326 4.59 -5.60 15.34
CA ILE A 326 5.86 -5.12 14.76
C ILE A 326 6.75 -6.32 14.45
N GLY A 327 7.07 -6.49 13.16
CA GLY A 327 7.99 -7.52 12.68
C GLY A 327 9.44 -7.15 13.00
N LYS A 328 10.08 -7.95 13.86
CA LYS A 328 11.42 -7.68 14.36
C LYS A 328 12.44 -7.66 13.21
N ARG A 329 13.21 -6.58 13.06
CA ARG A 329 14.22 -6.40 12.02
C ARG A 329 13.67 -6.41 10.57
N GLU A 330 12.39 -6.27 10.39
CA GLU A 330 11.78 -6.15 9.07
C GLU A 330 11.84 -4.70 8.59
N CYS A 331 12.04 -4.52 7.28
CA CYS A 331 11.95 -3.22 6.61
C CYS A 331 10.48 -2.87 6.31
N HIS A 332 10.26 -1.69 5.80
CA HIS A 332 9.01 -1.28 5.20
C HIS A 332 8.54 -2.31 4.16
N LEU A 333 7.34 -2.87 4.33
CA LEU A 333 6.71 -3.85 3.41
C LEU A 333 7.55 -5.12 3.16
N ALA A 334 8.28 -5.61 4.17
CA ALA A 334 9.09 -6.81 4.04
C ALA A 334 8.37 -8.01 3.40
N PRO A 335 7.08 -8.34 3.71
CA PRO A 335 6.38 -9.47 3.11
C PRO A 335 6.29 -9.43 1.59
N ILE A 336 6.23 -8.24 1.01
CA ILE A 336 6.03 -8.00 -0.42
C ILE A 336 7.38 -7.82 -1.12
N TYR A 337 8.20 -6.90 -0.60
CA TYR A 337 9.46 -6.55 -1.25
C TYR A 337 10.52 -7.63 -1.15
N ASN A 338 10.62 -8.38 -0.04
CA ASN A 338 11.54 -9.49 0.05
C ASN A 338 11.24 -10.58 -1.00
N LEU A 339 9.95 -10.90 -1.21
CA LEU A 339 9.54 -11.80 -2.28
C LEU A 339 9.88 -11.27 -3.67
N TYR A 340 9.65 -9.98 -3.90
CA TYR A 340 10.02 -9.33 -5.16
C TYR A 340 11.52 -9.41 -5.44
N LEU A 341 12.34 -9.25 -4.40
CA LEU A 341 13.80 -9.31 -4.44
C LEU A 341 14.36 -10.74 -4.42
N GLY A 342 13.50 -11.76 -4.38
CA GLY A 342 13.90 -13.17 -4.46
C GLY A 342 14.10 -13.88 -3.13
N ASP A 343 13.95 -13.19 -2.00
CA ASP A 343 13.95 -13.83 -0.69
C ASP A 343 12.57 -14.42 -0.40
N ARG A 344 12.53 -15.74 -0.21
CA ARG A 344 11.29 -16.49 0.02
C ARG A 344 11.02 -16.81 1.49
N THR A 345 11.88 -16.33 2.38
CA THR A 345 11.72 -16.49 3.84
C THR A 345 10.40 -15.85 4.27
N GLU A 346 9.63 -16.55 5.07
CA GLU A 346 8.39 -15.99 5.61
C GLU A 346 8.72 -14.90 6.62
N THR A 347 8.17 -13.73 6.43
CA THR A 347 8.31 -12.59 7.34
C THR A 347 7.33 -12.72 8.50
N GLN A 348 7.66 -12.11 9.65
CA GLN A 348 6.80 -12.14 10.83
C GLN A 348 5.49 -11.38 10.59
N THR A 349 5.56 -10.21 9.94
CA THR A 349 4.36 -9.42 9.56
C THR A 349 3.51 -10.17 8.54
N GLY A 350 4.11 -10.87 7.58
CA GLY A 350 3.39 -11.72 6.63
C GLY A 350 2.72 -12.92 7.29
N HIS A 351 3.39 -13.54 8.26
CA HIS A 351 2.82 -14.62 9.08
C HIS A 351 1.65 -14.10 9.93
N ARG A 352 1.82 -12.97 10.63
CA ARG A 352 0.75 -12.37 11.46
C ARG A 352 -0.50 -12.02 10.65
N LEU A 353 -0.34 -11.49 9.43
CA LEU A 353 -1.47 -11.24 8.54
C LEU A 353 -2.24 -12.52 8.22
N LYS A 354 -1.54 -13.61 7.88
CA LYS A 354 -2.17 -14.90 7.60
C LYS A 354 -2.94 -15.44 8.80
N THR A 355 -2.32 -15.45 9.99
CA THR A 355 -2.96 -15.96 11.20
C THR A 355 -4.16 -15.10 11.61
N TRP A 356 -4.08 -13.78 11.48
CA TRP A 356 -5.19 -12.89 11.78
C TRP A 356 -6.38 -13.12 10.85
N LEU A 357 -6.15 -13.27 9.54
CA LEU A 357 -7.22 -13.63 8.61
C LEU A 357 -7.78 -15.04 8.89
N GLU A 358 -6.92 -15.99 9.27
CA GLU A 358 -7.34 -17.33 9.67
C GLU A 358 -8.21 -17.31 10.93
N GLU A 359 -7.97 -16.39 11.86
CA GLU A 359 -8.79 -16.21 13.07
C GLU A 359 -10.20 -15.66 12.75
N LEU A 360 -10.33 -14.82 11.72
CA LEU A 360 -11.58 -14.12 11.39
C LEU A 360 -12.47 -14.84 10.36
N LEU A 361 -11.88 -15.62 9.47
CA LEU A 361 -12.60 -16.39 8.44
C LEU A 361 -13.03 -17.77 8.95
#